data_422fe35058c51d482fe41108c2a32b4f
#
_entry.id   422fe35058c51d482fe41108c2a32b4f
#
_cell.length_a   1.000
_cell.length_b   1.000
_cell.length_c   1.000
_cell.angle_alpha   90.00
_cell.angle_beta   90.00
_cell.angle_gamma   90.00
#
_symmetry.space_group_name_H-M   'P 1'
#
loop_
_entity.id
_entity.type
_entity.pdbx_description
1 polymer ?
#
loop_
_entity_poly.entity_id
_entity_poly.type
_entity_poly.pdbx_seq_one_letter_code
_entity_poly.pdbx_strand_id
1 'polypeptide(L)'
;MTTVRDLYNALFAFAPASMKYDWDNVGLLCGHFDAPVDTVLVALDPMPDVIDEAKARGAQCIVTHHPLIFDAPRAINDESYTGRCILALAEAHIAAINLHTNLDVCPGGVNDVLAETLGLADVSVLDPIGQDAQGLSLIHI
;
A
#
# COMPACT_ATOMS: atom_id res chain seq x y z
N MET A 1 -21.70 3.90 -7.86
CA MET A 1 -20.58 3.13 -8.41
C MET A 1 -19.37 3.53 -7.57
N THR A 2 -18.68 2.58 -6.98
CA THR A 2 -17.50 2.85 -6.14
C THR A 2 -16.35 3.30 -7.05
N THR A 3 -15.56 4.26 -6.60
CA THR A 3 -14.41 4.78 -7.31
C THR A 3 -13.10 4.45 -6.58
N VAL A 4 -11.97 4.58 -7.29
CA VAL A 4 -10.63 4.48 -6.68
C VAL A 4 -10.48 5.47 -5.51
N ARG A 5 -11.09 6.66 -5.62
CA ARG A 5 -11.12 7.67 -4.55
C ARG A 5 -11.86 7.18 -3.30
N ASP A 6 -13.00 6.52 -3.48
CA ASP A 6 -13.77 5.98 -2.35
C ASP A 6 -12.98 4.88 -1.63
N LEU A 7 -12.34 3.98 -2.41
CA LEU A 7 -11.44 2.96 -1.87
C LEU A 7 -10.26 3.58 -1.14
N TYR A 8 -9.59 4.56 -1.77
CA TYR A 8 -8.48 5.30 -1.16
C TYR A 8 -8.90 5.92 0.17
N ASN A 9 -10.02 6.63 0.19
CA ASN A 9 -10.51 7.29 1.41
C ASN A 9 -10.80 6.28 2.53
N ALA A 10 -11.37 5.12 2.21
CA ALA A 10 -11.62 4.06 3.18
C ALA A 10 -10.33 3.48 3.76
N LEU A 11 -9.35 3.18 2.89
CA LEU A 11 -8.05 2.66 3.30
C LEU A 11 -7.27 3.67 4.17
N PHE A 12 -7.25 4.94 3.77
CA PHE A 12 -6.53 5.97 4.49
C PHE A 12 -7.29 6.55 5.70
N ALA A 13 -8.57 6.23 5.87
CA ALA A 13 -9.27 6.41 7.14
C ALA A 13 -8.84 5.38 8.18
N PHE A 14 -8.50 4.15 7.75
CA PHE A 14 -7.96 3.10 8.62
C PHE A 14 -6.48 3.32 8.94
N ALA A 15 -5.64 3.56 7.92
CA ALA A 15 -4.20 3.80 8.05
C ALA A 15 -3.82 5.17 7.48
N PRO A 16 -3.99 6.26 8.24
CA PRO A 16 -3.76 7.63 7.76
C PRO A 16 -2.35 7.85 7.22
N ALA A 17 -2.23 8.56 6.09
CA ALA A 17 -0.93 8.88 5.49
C ALA A 17 -0.02 9.71 6.41
N SER A 18 -0.59 10.42 7.38
CA SER A 18 0.19 11.16 8.40
C SER A 18 0.99 10.26 9.35
N MET A 19 0.68 8.97 9.38
CA MET A 19 1.38 7.98 10.22
C MET A 19 2.60 7.36 9.54
N LYS A 20 2.81 7.62 8.24
CA LYS A 20 4.01 7.12 7.54
C LYS A 20 5.27 7.84 7.98
N TYR A 21 6.43 7.22 7.80
CA TYR A 21 7.72 7.90 7.91
C TYR A 21 7.89 8.96 6.82
N ASP A 22 8.68 10.01 7.10
CA ASP A 22 8.91 11.12 6.17
C ASP A 22 9.55 10.70 4.85
N TRP A 23 10.39 9.66 4.88
CA TRP A 23 11.04 9.11 3.70
C TRP A 23 10.16 8.18 2.86
N ASP A 24 9.00 7.79 3.39
CA ASP A 24 8.13 6.79 2.76
C ASP A 24 7.19 7.40 1.72
N ASN A 25 6.80 6.60 0.74
CA ASN A 25 5.87 6.97 -0.33
C ASN A 25 4.64 6.07 -0.32
N VAL A 26 3.51 6.58 0.16
CA VAL A 26 2.23 5.86 0.24
C VAL A 26 1.15 6.61 -0.52
N GLY A 27 0.15 5.89 -0.99
CA GLY A 27 -1.01 6.49 -1.65
C GLY A 27 -1.38 5.86 -2.98
N LEU A 28 -2.07 6.63 -3.83
CA LEU A 28 -2.32 6.27 -5.22
C LEU A 28 -1.07 6.60 -6.04
N LEU A 29 -0.28 5.59 -6.38
CA LEU A 29 0.99 5.76 -7.09
C LEU A 29 0.87 5.63 -8.61
N CYS A 30 -0.21 5.02 -9.09
CA CYS A 30 -0.54 4.93 -10.51
C CYS A 30 -2.06 4.87 -10.68
N GLY A 31 -2.60 5.51 -11.72
CA GLY A 31 -4.01 5.46 -12.05
C GLY A 31 -4.79 6.74 -11.79
N HIS A 32 -6.11 6.66 -11.89
CA HIS A 32 -7.02 7.78 -11.79
C HIS A 32 -7.95 7.63 -10.58
N PHE A 33 -8.06 8.67 -9.75
CA PHE A 33 -8.94 8.67 -8.58
C PHE A 33 -10.42 8.44 -8.91
N ASP A 34 -10.88 8.93 -10.06
CA ASP A 34 -12.29 8.89 -10.43
C ASP A 34 -12.63 7.64 -11.27
N ALA A 35 -11.65 6.74 -11.51
CA ALA A 35 -11.90 5.47 -12.17
C ALA A 35 -12.86 4.59 -11.34
N PRO A 36 -13.82 3.90 -11.99
CA PRO A 36 -14.69 2.96 -11.29
C PRO A 36 -13.89 1.74 -10.82
N VAL A 37 -14.27 1.20 -9.66
CA VAL A 37 -13.67 -0.01 -9.10
C VAL A 37 -14.74 -0.92 -8.52
N ASP A 38 -14.76 -2.17 -8.98
CA ASP A 38 -15.61 -3.25 -8.46
C ASP A 38 -14.76 -4.40 -7.91
N THR A 39 -13.62 -4.67 -8.55
CA THR A 39 -12.70 -5.74 -8.17
C THR A 39 -11.34 -5.18 -7.79
N VAL A 40 -10.85 -5.58 -6.63
CA VAL A 40 -9.55 -5.19 -6.10
C VAL A 40 -8.70 -6.44 -5.87
N LEU A 41 -7.46 -6.43 -6.35
CA LEU A 41 -6.47 -7.43 -6.01
C LEU A 41 -5.61 -6.91 -4.85
N VAL A 42 -5.42 -7.72 -3.82
CA VAL A 42 -4.54 -7.38 -2.68
C VAL A 42 -3.30 -8.26 -2.74
N ALA A 43 -2.13 -7.65 -2.65
CA ALA A 43 -0.85 -8.36 -2.70
C ALA A 43 0.20 -7.68 -1.80
N LEU A 44 1.31 -8.35 -1.58
CA LEU A 44 2.45 -7.76 -0.85
C LEU A 44 3.19 -6.76 -1.71
N ASP A 45 3.50 -7.14 -2.95
CA ASP A 45 4.32 -6.41 -3.90
C ASP A 45 3.58 -6.19 -5.23
N PRO A 46 3.78 -5.07 -5.92
CA PRO A 46 3.23 -4.81 -7.25
C PRO A 46 4.10 -5.43 -8.36
N MET A 47 4.30 -6.75 -8.30
CA MET A 47 5.15 -7.47 -9.24
C MET A 47 4.46 -7.71 -10.60
N PRO A 48 5.21 -8.00 -11.69
CA PRO A 48 4.63 -8.24 -13.01
C PRO A 48 3.59 -9.36 -13.04
N ASP A 49 3.83 -10.45 -12.33
CA ASP A 49 2.90 -11.58 -12.19
C ASP A 49 1.60 -11.20 -11.44
N VAL A 50 1.70 -10.34 -10.43
CA VAL A 50 0.54 -9.76 -9.73
C VAL A 50 -0.26 -8.85 -10.66
N ILE A 51 0.41 -8.06 -11.50
CA ILE A 51 -0.25 -7.21 -12.51
C ILE A 51 -0.95 -8.08 -13.56
N ASP A 52 -0.32 -9.15 -14.01
CA ASP A 52 -0.91 -10.08 -14.97
C ASP A 52 -2.10 -10.84 -14.36
N GLU A 53 -2.03 -11.22 -13.08
CA GLU A 53 -3.18 -11.77 -12.35
C GLU A 53 -4.33 -10.76 -12.24
N ALA A 54 -4.04 -9.50 -11.94
CA ALA A 54 -5.04 -8.44 -11.88
C ALA A 54 -5.77 -8.27 -13.23
N LYS A 55 -5.03 -8.27 -14.34
CA LYS A 55 -5.59 -8.27 -15.69
C LYS A 55 -6.49 -9.48 -15.93
N ALA A 56 -6.00 -10.68 -15.60
CA ALA A 56 -6.73 -11.94 -15.81
C ALA A 56 -8.03 -12.01 -14.99
N ARG A 57 -8.05 -11.40 -13.80
CA ARG A 57 -9.23 -11.31 -12.93
C ARG A 57 -10.14 -10.11 -13.22
N GLY A 58 -9.75 -9.24 -14.13
CA GLY A 58 -10.49 -8.01 -14.44
C GLY A 58 -10.51 -7.03 -13.25
N ALA A 59 -9.48 -7.00 -12.42
CA ALA A 59 -9.35 -6.04 -11.34
C ALA A 59 -9.03 -4.64 -11.88
N GLN A 60 -9.67 -3.62 -11.31
CA GLN A 60 -9.45 -2.22 -11.66
C GLN A 60 -8.46 -1.54 -10.73
N CYS A 61 -8.14 -2.17 -9.60
CA CYS A 61 -7.18 -1.65 -8.63
C CYS A 61 -6.37 -2.79 -8.01
N ILE A 62 -5.07 -2.53 -7.79
CA ILE A 62 -4.22 -3.35 -6.95
C ILE A 62 -3.92 -2.54 -5.68
N VAL A 63 -4.08 -3.17 -4.52
CA VAL A 63 -3.65 -2.63 -3.23
C VAL A 63 -2.47 -3.44 -2.74
N THR A 64 -1.33 -2.78 -2.47
CA THR A 64 -0.11 -3.44 -2.01
C THR A 64 0.40 -2.86 -0.71
N HIS A 65 1.20 -3.64 0.01
CA HIS A 65 1.99 -3.14 1.14
C HIS A 65 3.21 -2.38 0.63
N HIS A 66 4.06 -3.01 -0.16
CA HIS A 66 5.23 -2.35 -0.71
C HIS A 66 4.86 -1.40 -1.85
N PRO A 67 5.49 -0.21 -1.92
CA PRO A 67 5.17 0.79 -2.91
C PRO A 67 5.68 0.43 -4.32
N LEU A 68 4.84 0.65 -5.32
CA LEU A 68 5.22 0.58 -6.73
C LEU A 68 6.38 1.54 -7.07
N ILE A 69 6.34 2.72 -6.47
CA ILE A 69 7.32 3.78 -6.65
C ILE A 69 7.85 4.15 -5.27
N PHE A 70 9.02 3.63 -4.92
CA PHE A 70 9.71 4.02 -3.68
C PHE A 70 10.51 5.30 -3.90
N ASP A 71 11.44 5.26 -4.86
CA ASP A 71 12.20 6.42 -5.32
C ASP A 71 11.57 7.00 -6.59
N ALA A 72 11.51 8.32 -6.70
CA ALA A 72 10.94 8.99 -7.87
C ALA A 72 11.73 8.64 -9.15
N PRO A 73 11.11 7.99 -10.15
CA PRO A 73 11.79 7.62 -11.37
C PRO A 73 12.10 8.87 -12.20
N ARG A 74 13.30 8.94 -12.79
CA ARG A 74 13.67 10.02 -13.73
C ARG A 74 13.11 9.82 -15.13
N ALA A 75 12.74 8.58 -15.45
CA ALA A 75 12.12 8.20 -16.72
C ALA A 75 11.16 7.02 -16.47
N ILE A 76 10.08 6.97 -17.27
CA ILE A 76 9.15 5.86 -17.29
C ILE A 76 9.27 5.23 -18.68
N ASN A 77 9.94 4.08 -18.75
CA ASN A 77 10.14 3.29 -19.95
C ASN A 77 10.27 1.81 -19.59
N ASP A 78 10.45 0.95 -20.57
CA ASP A 78 10.54 -0.49 -20.43
C ASP A 78 11.92 -1.02 -20.03
N GLU A 79 12.92 -0.15 -19.89
CA GLU A 79 14.27 -0.56 -19.43
C GLU A 79 14.32 -0.83 -17.94
N SER A 80 13.57 -0.05 -17.12
CA SER A 80 13.54 -0.23 -15.69
C SER A 80 12.40 -1.15 -15.23
N TYR A 81 12.60 -1.85 -14.12
CA TYR A 81 11.56 -2.69 -13.50
C TYR A 81 10.30 -1.87 -13.16
N THR A 82 10.47 -0.78 -12.41
CA THR A 82 9.38 0.11 -12.01
C THR A 82 8.68 0.71 -13.22
N GLY A 83 9.44 1.12 -14.25
CA GLY A 83 8.87 1.66 -15.49
C GLY A 83 7.97 0.66 -16.20
N ARG A 84 8.40 -0.61 -16.34
CA ARG A 84 7.56 -1.67 -16.94
C ARG A 84 6.27 -1.89 -16.16
N CYS A 85 6.34 -1.92 -14.83
CA CYS A 85 5.15 -2.07 -13.99
C CYS A 85 4.19 -0.88 -14.14
N ILE A 86 4.71 0.36 -14.15
CA ILE A 86 3.90 1.57 -14.34
C ILE A 86 3.21 1.53 -15.72
N LEU A 87 3.95 1.22 -16.79
CA LEU A 87 3.40 1.13 -18.13
C LEU A 87 2.32 0.04 -18.22
N ALA A 88 2.59 -1.15 -17.69
CA ALA A 88 1.64 -2.26 -17.71
C ALA A 88 0.32 -1.94 -16.98
N LEU A 89 0.40 -1.23 -15.84
CA LEU A 89 -0.77 -0.77 -15.09
C LEU A 89 -1.54 0.32 -15.84
N ALA A 90 -0.82 1.31 -16.38
CA ALA A 90 -1.42 2.41 -17.13
C ALA A 90 -2.13 1.93 -18.40
N GLU A 91 -1.51 1.05 -19.17
CA GLU A 91 -2.07 0.45 -20.39
C GLU A 91 -3.30 -0.43 -20.09
N ALA A 92 -3.29 -1.12 -18.94
CA ALA A 92 -4.42 -1.94 -18.49
C ALA A 92 -5.51 -1.13 -17.77
N HIS A 93 -5.33 0.18 -17.56
CA HIS A 93 -6.21 1.04 -16.77
C HIS A 93 -6.43 0.54 -15.33
N ILE A 94 -5.40 -0.05 -14.73
CA ILE A 94 -5.42 -0.55 -13.36
C ILE A 94 -4.75 0.47 -12.45
N ALA A 95 -5.46 0.87 -11.40
CA ALA A 95 -4.91 1.73 -10.36
C ALA A 95 -4.02 0.93 -9.40
N ALA A 96 -2.99 1.58 -8.83
CA ALA A 96 -2.15 1.00 -7.80
C ALA A 96 -2.11 1.92 -6.57
N ILE A 97 -2.65 1.42 -5.47
CA ILE A 97 -2.63 2.06 -4.15
C ILE A 97 -1.72 1.24 -3.25
N ASN A 98 -0.88 1.89 -2.46
CA ASN A 98 -0.14 1.21 -1.42
C ASN A 98 -0.32 1.86 -0.05
N LEU A 99 -0.26 1.00 0.98
CA LEU A 99 -0.15 1.36 2.38
C LEU A 99 1.08 0.62 2.91
N HIS A 100 2.08 1.36 3.34
CA HIS A 100 3.38 0.82 3.76
C HIS A 100 3.59 1.08 5.25
N THR A 101 4.52 1.93 5.61
CA THR A 101 4.80 2.19 7.03
C THR A 101 3.61 2.77 7.81
N ASN A 102 2.70 3.48 7.16
CA ASN A 102 1.45 3.90 7.80
C ASN A 102 0.56 2.71 8.22
N LEU A 103 0.57 1.61 7.46
CA LEU A 103 -0.15 0.39 7.82
C LEU A 103 0.58 -0.41 8.91
N ASP A 104 1.92 -0.33 8.96
CA ASP A 104 2.69 -0.97 10.02
C ASP A 104 2.41 -0.36 11.39
N VAL A 105 2.24 0.98 11.43
CA VAL A 105 2.12 1.72 12.69
C VAL A 105 0.69 1.96 13.15
N CYS A 106 -0.30 1.82 12.27
CA CYS A 106 -1.67 2.11 12.65
C CYS A 106 -2.21 1.02 13.60
N PRO A 107 -3.08 1.40 14.56
CA PRO A 107 -3.75 0.43 15.41
C PRO A 107 -4.52 -0.61 14.59
N GLY A 108 -4.33 -1.88 14.90
CA GLY A 108 -4.88 -3.00 14.12
C GLY A 108 -4.17 -3.25 12.78
N GLY A 109 -3.03 -2.61 12.55
CA GLY A 109 -2.21 -2.78 11.35
C GLY A 109 -1.34 -4.03 11.38
N VAL A 110 -0.31 -4.06 10.51
CA VAL A 110 0.52 -5.27 10.28
C VAL A 110 1.16 -5.77 11.56
N ASN A 111 1.73 -4.87 12.37
CA ASN A 111 2.43 -5.27 13.59
C ASN A 111 1.49 -5.85 14.65
N ASP A 112 0.32 -5.27 14.82
CA ASP A 112 -0.68 -5.79 15.76
C ASP A 112 -1.18 -7.18 15.33
N VAL A 113 -1.51 -7.33 14.04
CA VAL A 113 -1.95 -8.62 13.48
C VAL A 113 -0.85 -9.68 13.58
N LEU A 114 0.41 -9.30 13.38
CA LEU A 114 1.54 -10.22 13.52
C LEU A 114 1.72 -10.65 14.97
N ALA A 115 1.67 -9.72 15.92
CA ALA A 115 1.76 -10.01 17.34
C ALA A 115 0.64 -10.97 17.79
N GLU A 116 -0.60 -10.69 17.37
CA GLU A 116 -1.75 -11.54 17.67
C GLU A 116 -1.59 -12.95 17.06
N THR A 117 -1.16 -13.02 15.79
CA THR A 117 -0.97 -14.29 15.07
C THR A 117 0.10 -15.16 15.75
N LEU A 118 1.15 -14.55 16.29
CA LEU A 118 2.21 -15.23 17.02
C LEU A 118 1.84 -15.54 18.48
N GLY A 119 0.70 -15.04 18.96
CA GLY A 119 0.27 -15.23 20.34
C GLY A 119 1.11 -14.47 21.36
N LEU A 120 1.70 -13.33 20.98
CA LEU A 120 2.52 -12.51 21.86
C LEU A 120 1.63 -11.82 22.91
N ALA A 121 2.11 -11.76 24.14
CA ALA A 121 1.48 -11.06 25.25
C ALA A 121 2.34 -9.84 25.66
N ASP A 122 1.71 -8.89 26.35
CA ASP A 122 2.40 -7.68 26.88
C ASP A 122 3.11 -6.85 25.79
N VAL A 123 2.49 -6.78 24.61
CA VAL A 123 3.00 -6.03 23.46
C VAL A 123 3.06 -4.55 23.81
N SER A 124 4.19 -3.91 23.56
CA SER A 124 4.40 -2.47 23.77
C SER A 124 5.07 -1.84 22.57
N VAL A 125 4.82 -0.54 22.40
CA VAL A 125 5.47 0.26 21.35
C VAL A 125 6.96 0.39 21.65
N LEU A 126 7.81 -0.02 20.71
CA LEU A 126 9.26 0.06 20.86
C LEU A 126 9.81 1.45 20.50
N ASP A 127 9.32 2.02 19.39
CA ASP A 127 9.75 3.32 18.88
C ASP A 127 8.52 4.23 18.66
N PRO A 128 8.16 5.06 19.66
CA PRO A 128 6.98 5.92 19.57
C PRO A 128 7.24 7.08 18.60
N ILE A 129 6.34 7.24 17.61
CA ILE A 129 6.32 8.39 16.71
C ILE A 129 5.45 9.48 17.32
N GLY A 130 6.06 10.64 17.67
CA GLY A 130 5.34 11.80 18.20
C GLY A 130 5.06 11.74 19.71
N GLN A 131 4.37 12.79 20.22
CA GLN A 131 4.12 12.95 21.66
C GLN A 131 2.94 12.13 22.20
N ASP A 132 2.13 11.52 21.34
CA ASP A 132 0.85 10.92 21.70
C ASP A 132 0.90 9.38 21.81
N ALA A 133 2.03 8.78 22.10
CA ALA A 133 2.20 7.34 22.37
C ALA A 133 1.55 6.34 21.35
N GLN A 134 1.13 6.84 20.20
CA GLN A 134 0.75 6.01 19.05
C GLN A 134 2.00 5.83 18.20
N GLY A 135 2.74 4.82 18.51
CA GLY A 135 4.04 4.64 17.92
C GLY A 135 4.11 3.43 17.03
N LEU A 136 5.18 3.40 16.25
CA LEU A 136 5.55 2.23 15.49
C LEU A 136 5.84 1.09 16.48
N SER A 137 5.03 0.06 16.44
CA SER A 137 5.40 -1.20 17.06
C SER A 137 6.33 -1.93 16.08
N LEU A 138 7.62 -1.64 16.12
CA LEU A 138 8.57 -2.61 15.61
C LEU A 138 8.58 -3.77 16.58
N ILE A 139 8.09 -4.92 16.15
CA ILE A 139 8.17 -6.14 16.93
C ILE A 139 9.64 -6.55 16.97
N HIS A 140 10.28 -6.34 18.10
CA HIS A 140 11.45 -7.11 18.45
C HIS A 140 10.99 -8.35 19.20
N ILE A 141 11.25 -9.49 18.59
CA ILE A 141 11.21 -10.80 19.23
C ILE A 141 12.51 -10.99 20.00
#